data_457428b7dc5796bc4b7b72a7bd6b7a9c
#
_entry.id   457428b7dc5796bc4b7b72a7bd6b7a9c
#
_cell.length_a   1.000
_cell.length_b   1.000
_cell.length_c   1.000
_cell.angle_alpha   90.00
_cell.angle_beta   90.00
_cell.angle_gamma   90.00
#
_symmetry.space_group_name_H-M   'P 1'
#
loop_
_entity.id
_entity.type
_entity.pdbx_description
1 polymer ?
#
loop_
_entity_poly.entity_id
_entity_poly.type
_entity_poly.pdbx_seq_one_letter_code
_entity_poly.pdbx_strand_id
1 'polypeptide(L)'
;MALTLKAMEYFTTALRHGNIAKAAVELNIAASAISSAIDQVETEFDLTLVTRQRARGIQANASGREVARKCERLLEEYQSVLNEGAELRHALSGTLRIGYYAPIAPAFLPPI
;
A
#
# COMPACT_ATOMS: atom_id res chain seq x y z
N MET A 1 9.52 16.14 -6.50
CA MET A 1 8.91 15.72 -5.32
C MET A 1 8.62 14.24 -5.34
N ALA A 2 8.94 13.59 -4.32
CA ALA A 2 8.87 12.16 -4.34
C ALA A 2 7.47 11.63 -4.11
N LEU A 3 7.17 10.53 -4.76
CA LEU A 3 5.94 9.82 -4.55
C LEU A 3 5.97 9.18 -3.18
N THR A 4 4.86 9.21 -2.46
CA THR A 4 4.80 8.66 -1.12
C THR A 4 4.03 7.35 -1.12
N LEU A 5 4.28 6.55 -0.09
CA LEU A 5 3.54 5.30 0.09
C LEU A 5 2.05 5.58 0.30
N LYS A 6 1.75 6.68 0.98
CA LYS A 6 0.36 7.06 1.21
C LYS A 6 -0.35 7.35 -0.12
N ALA A 7 0.31 8.07 -1.02
CA ALA A 7 -0.27 8.34 -2.32
C ALA A 7 -0.48 7.06 -3.11
N MET A 8 0.46 6.12 -3.02
CA MET A 8 0.29 4.83 -3.68
C MET A 8 -0.90 4.07 -3.12
N GLU A 9 -1.07 4.10 -1.80
CA GLU A 9 -2.20 3.44 -1.17
C GLU A 9 -3.52 4.05 -1.62
N TYR A 10 -3.59 5.37 -1.66
CA TYR A 10 -4.80 6.06 -2.08
C TYR A 10 -5.11 5.72 -3.55
N PHE A 11 -4.08 5.73 -4.39
CA PHE A 11 -4.23 5.44 -5.80
C PHE A 11 -4.75 4.01 -6.02
N THR A 12 -4.11 3.03 -5.37
CA THR A 12 -4.51 1.63 -5.58
C THR A 12 -5.90 1.36 -5.00
N THR A 13 -6.23 1.99 -3.89
CA THR A 13 -7.56 1.84 -3.30
C THR A 13 -8.63 2.41 -4.24
N ALA A 14 -8.34 3.56 -4.85
CA ALA A 14 -9.29 4.18 -5.78
C ALA A 14 -9.52 3.27 -6.98
N LEU A 15 -8.46 2.67 -7.51
CA LEU A 15 -8.60 1.79 -8.66
C LEU A 15 -9.34 0.50 -8.31
N ARG A 16 -9.11 0.00 -7.10
CA ARG A 16 -9.79 -1.22 -6.66
C ARG A 16 -11.29 -0.99 -6.58
N HIS A 17 -11.69 0.18 -6.08
CA HIS A 17 -13.13 0.51 -6.02
C HIS A 17 -13.67 1.00 -7.35
N GLY A 18 -12.82 1.51 -8.22
CA GLY A 18 -13.27 2.16 -9.45
C GLY A 18 -14.04 3.44 -9.17
N ASN A 19 -13.83 4.04 -7.99
CA ASN A 19 -14.64 5.15 -7.56
C ASN A 19 -13.91 5.92 -6.47
N ILE A 20 -13.69 7.20 -6.71
CA ILE A 20 -12.95 8.03 -5.76
C ILE A 20 -13.70 8.19 -4.46
N ALA A 21 -15.02 8.40 -4.54
CA ALA A 21 -15.80 8.62 -3.33
C ALA A 21 -15.81 7.39 -2.43
N LYS A 22 -15.92 6.21 -3.02
CA LYS A 22 -15.92 4.98 -2.23
C LYS A 22 -14.57 4.74 -1.57
N ALA A 23 -13.49 5.03 -2.30
CA ALA A 23 -12.15 4.89 -1.74
C ALA A 23 -11.98 5.84 -0.57
N ALA A 24 -12.47 7.07 -0.71
CA ALA A 24 -12.36 8.06 0.36
C ALA A 24 -13.11 7.60 1.60
N VAL A 25 -14.26 6.99 1.43
CA VAL A 25 -15.01 6.46 2.56
C VAL A 25 -14.24 5.33 3.25
N GLU A 26 -13.71 4.41 2.46
CA GLU A 26 -12.93 3.31 3.04
C GLU A 26 -11.76 3.82 3.85
N LEU A 27 -11.06 4.81 3.32
CA LEU A 27 -9.85 5.32 3.97
C LEU A 27 -10.14 6.44 4.97
N ASN A 28 -11.41 6.85 5.05
CA ASN A 28 -11.83 7.90 5.97
C ASN A 28 -11.06 9.20 5.72
N ILE A 29 -10.99 9.60 4.47
CA ILE A 29 -10.31 10.82 4.06
C ILE A 29 -11.17 11.56 3.05
N ALA A 30 -10.77 12.76 2.69
CA ALA A 30 -11.50 13.56 1.72
C ALA A 30 -11.28 13.00 0.31
N ALA A 31 -12.30 13.10 -0.53
CA ALA A 31 -12.18 12.67 -1.92
C ALA A 31 -11.09 13.46 -2.65
N SER A 32 -10.87 14.71 -2.28
CA SER A 32 -9.84 15.51 -2.91
C SER A 32 -8.44 14.95 -2.64
N ALA A 33 -8.24 14.30 -1.49
CA ALA A 33 -6.96 13.67 -1.19
C ALA A 33 -6.70 12.50 -2.13
N ILE A 34 -7.75 11.73 -2.44
CA ILE A 34 -7.63 10.63 -3.40
C ILE A 34 -7.30 11.19 -4.78
N SER A 35 -8.01 12.23 -5.19
CA SER A 35 -7.79 12.82 -6.50
C SER A 35 -6.37 13.36 -6.62
N SER A 36 -5.87 14.02 -5.58
CA SER A 36 -4.51 14.52 -5.55
C SER A 36 -3.49 13.38 -5.65
N ALA A 37 -3.77 12.28 -4.97
CA ALA A 37 -2.87 11.14 -5.01
C ALA A 37 -2.78 10.56 -6.42
N ILE A 38 -3.91 10.45 -7.10
CA ILE A 38 -3.90 9.97 -8.48
C ILE A 38 -3.05 10.89 -9.35
N ASP A 39 -3.25 12.19 -9.20
CA ASP A 39 -2.48 13.17 -9.97
C ASP A 39 -0.99 13.05 -9.66
N GLN A 40 -0.65 12.81 -8.40
CA GLN A 40 0.74 12.68 -8.00
C GLN A 40 1.39 11.46 -8.65
N VAL A 41 0.68 10.34 -8.67
CA VAL A 41 1.21 9.14 -9.29
C VAL A 41 1.38 9.34 -10.79
N GLU A 42 0.39 9.96 -11.43
CA GLU A 42 0.49 10.23 -12.87
C GLU A 42 1.64 11.17 -13.18
N THR A 43 1.85 12.17 -12.34
CA THR A 43 2.93 13.12 -12.54
C THR A 43 4.28 12.44 -12.36
N GLU A 44 4.39 11.60 -11.36
CA GLU A 44 5.65 10.93 -11.06
C GLU A 44 6.11 10.07 -12.23
N PHE A 45 5.17 9.36 -12.85
CA PHE A 45 5.52 8.48 -13.96
C PHE A 45 5.38 9.15 -15.33
N ASP A 46 4.85 10.37 -15.33
CA ASP A 46 4.61 11.11 -16.56
C ASP A 46 3.75 10.29 -17.52
N LEU A 47 2.69 9.72 -16.98
CA LEU A 47 1.76 8.88 -17.72
C LEU A 47 0.34 9.18 -17.30
N THR A 48 -0.58 9.02 -18.25
CA THR A 48 -1.99 9.01 -17.91
C THR A 48 -2.31 7.59 -17.51
N LEU A 49 -2.83 7.41 -16.32
CA LEU A 49 -3.08 6.08 -15.76
C LEU A 49 -4.55 5.75 -15.61
N VAL A 50 -5.40 6.75 -15.55
CA VAL A 50 -6.82 6.53 -15.36
C VAL A 50 -7.63 7.40 -16.30
N THR A 51 -8.85 6.92 -16.60
CA THR A 51 -9.87 7.71 -17.27
C THR A 51 -10.93 8.01 -16.24
N ARG A 52 -11.31 9.28 -16.11
CA ARG A 52 -12.33 9.68 -15.16
C ARG A 52 -13.64 9.88 -15.90
N GLN A 53 -14.67 9.20 -15.43
CA GLN A 53 -15.98 9.28 -16.05
C GLN A 53 -16.95 9.77 -15.01
N ARG A 54 -17.65 10.86 -15.34
CA ARG A 54 -18.52 11.48 -14.40
C ARG A 54 -19.44 10.55 -13.68
N ALA A 55 -20.19 9.76 -14.38
CA ALA A 55 -21.18 8.91 -13.77
C ALA A 55 -20.67 7.54 -13.40
N ARG A 56 -19.52 7.15 -13.92
CA ARG A 56 -19.04 5.79 -13.73
C ARG A 56 -17.79 5.68 -12.90
N GLY A 57 -17.34 6.80 -12.37
CA GLY A 57 -16.14 6.78 -11.55
C GLY A 57 -14.86 6.83 -12.35
N ILE A 58 -13.90 6.01 -12.01
CA ILE A 58 -12.61 6.00 -12.68
C ILE A 58 -12.32 4.60 -13.19
N GLN A 59 -11.48 4.54 -14.19
CA GLN A 59 -11.11 3.26 -14.77
C GLN A 59 -9.64 3.32 -15.14
N ALA A 60 -8.88 2.32 -14.74
CA ALA A 60 -7.46 2.27 -15.06
C ALA A 60 -7.28 1.86 -16.51
N ASN A 61 -6.33 2.51 -17.19
CA ASN A 61 -5.91 2.02 -18.49
C ASN A 61 -4.85 0.95 -18.26
N ALA A 62 -4.25 0.45 -19.34
CA ALA A 62 -3.26 -0.61 -19.23
C ALA A 62 -2.07 -0.18 -18.37
N SER A 63 -1.59 1.05 -18.58
CA SER A 63 -0.49 1.57 -17.78
C SER A 63 -0.90 1.70 -16.33
N GLY A 64 -2.14 2.14 -16.08
CA GLY A 64 -2.64 2.28 -14.72
C GLY A 64 -2.70 0.96 -13.99
N ARG A 65 -3.14 -0.09 -14.68
CA ARG A 65 -3.19 -1.42 -14.05
C ARG A 65 -1.79 -1.92 -13.73
N GLU A 66 -0.84 -1.66 -14.60
CA GLU A 66 0.53 -2.11 -14.36
C GLU A 66 1.16 -1.35 -13.20
N VAL A 67 0.98 -0.03 -13.16
CA VAL A 67 1.52 0.76 -12.06
C VAL A 67 0.85 0.38 -10.75
N ALA A 68 -0.47 0.17 -10.77
CA ALA A 68 -1.18 -0.23 -9.56
C ALA A 68 -0.67 -1.56 -9.03
N ARG A 69 -0.40 -2.51 -9.92
CA ARG A 69 0.11 -3.81 -9.50
C ARG A 69 1.47 -3.68 -8.84
N LYS A 70 2.32 -2.83 -9.41
CA LYS A 70 3.64 -2.60 -8.81
C LYS A 70 3.53 -1.90 -7.47
N CYS A 71 2.62 -0.93 -7.36
CA CYS A 71 2.41 -0.25 -6.10
C CYS A 71 1.88 -1.19 -5.05
N GLU A 72 0.96 -2.07 -5.41
CA GLU A 72 0.41 -3.02 -4.45
C GLU A 72 1.48 -3.96 -3.94
N ARG A 73 2.38 -4.39 -4.81
CA ARG A 73 3.47 -5.25 -4.38
C ARG A 73 4.38 -4.53 -3.39
N LEU A 74 4.67 -3.27 -3.67
CA LEU A 74 5.50 -2.50 -2.76
C LEU A 74 4.81 -2.27 -1.42
N LEU A 75 3.50 -2.01 -1.45
CA LEU A 75 2.75 -1.81 -0.22
C LEU A 75 2.70 -3.08 0.61
N GLU A 76 2.62 -4.24 -0.02
CA GLU A 76 2.68 -5.51 0.68
C GLU A 76 4.03 -5.68 1.35
N GLU A 77 5.09 -5.33 0.63
CA GLU A 77 6.43 -5.44 1.19
C GLU A 77 6.61 -4.48 2.36
N TYR A 78 6.07 -3.28 2.23
CA TYR A 78 6.11 -2.30 3.29
C TYR A 78 5.41 -2.84 4.54
N GLN A 79 4.23 -3.42 4.36
CA GLN A 79 3.49 -3.99 5.48
C GLN A 79 4.26 -5.15 6.11
N SER A 80 4.91 -5.94 5.28
CA SER A 80 5.72 -7.05 5.76
C SER A 80 6.86 -6.54 6.63
N VAL A 81 7.50 -5.45 6.22
CA VAL A 81 8.57 -4.86 7.01
C VAL A 81 8.05 -4.41 8.37
N LEU A 82 6.87 -3.79 8.38
CA LEU A 82 6.29 -3.35 9.65
C LEU A 82 5.95 -4.54 10.55
N ASN A 83 5.41 -5.60 9.96
CA ASN A 83 5.06 -6.78 10.73
C ASN A 83 6.29 -7.45 11.29
N GLU A 84 7.35 -7.56 10.49
CA GLU A 84 8.59 -8.16 10.94
C GLU A 84 9.24 -7.33 12.03
N GLY A 85 9.17 -6.01 11.91
CA GLY A 85 9.68 -5.14 12.94
C GLY A 85 8.92 -5.28 14.24
N ALA A 86 7.61 -5.40 14.16
CA ALA A 86 6.80 -5.60 15.34
C ALA A 86 7.11 -6.92 16.01
N GLU A 87 7.30 -7.97 15.20
CA GLU A 87 7.66 -9.27 15.74
C GLU A 87 9.02 -9.24 16.41
N LEU A 88 9.95 -8.54 15.81
CA LEU A 88 11.27 -8.43 16.37
C LEU A 88 11.22 -7.74 17.73
N ARG A 89 10.48 -6.65 17.81
CA ARG A 89 10.34 -5.93 19.07
C ARG A 89 9.69 -6.82 20.13
N HIS A 90 8.66 -7.54 19.72
CA HIS A 90 7.95 -8.44 20.62
C HIS A 90 8.88 -9.54 21.10
N ALA A 91 9.68 -10.11 20.23
CA ALA A 91 10.62 -11.15 20.59
C ALA A 91 11.65 -10.63 21.58
N LEU A 92 12.15 -9.42 21.35
CA LEU A 92 13.15 -8.85 22.25
C LEU A 92 12.59 -8.61 23.64
N SER A 93 11.34 -8.18 23.75
CA SER A 93 10.80 -7.99 25.07
C SER A 93 10.25 -9.28 25.62
N GLY A 94 9.78 -10.18 24.76
CA GLY A 94 9.19 -11.41 25.20
C GLY A 94 10.18 -12.43 25.70
N THR A 95 11.43 -12.30 25.29
CA THR A 95 12.41 -13.25 25.73
C THR A 95 12.52 -13.25 27.21
N LEU A 96 12.03 -12.20 27.74
CA LEU A 96 12.08 -12.17 29.13
C LEU A 96 11.32 -13.28 29.71
N ARG A 97 10.39 -13.82 29.13
CA ARG A 97 9.65 -14.81 29.72
C ARG A 97 9.69 -16.06 29.11
N ILE A 98 10.03 -16.38 28.34
CA ILE A 98 9.90 -17.54 27.89
C ILE A 98 10.75 -18.16 27.41
N GLY A 99 11.12 -18.44 27.50
CA GLY A 99 12.03 -18.96 26.89
C GLY A 99 11.83 -19.58 25.63
N TYR A 100 11.38 -19.95 25.46
CA TYR A 100 11.01 -20.16 24.34
C TYR A 100 11.55 -20.36 23.40
N TYR A 101 11.81 -20.91 23.30
CA TYR A 101 12.13 -20.84 22.48
C TYR A 101 12.49 -20.93 21.57
N ALA A 102 12.50 -21.31 21.51
CA ALA A 102 12.76 -21.18 20.76
C ALA A 102 12.81 -21.34 19.74
N PRO A 103 12.77 -21.47 19.68
CA PRO A 103 12.82 -21.26 18.82
C PRO A 103 12.71 -21.15 17.83
N ILE A 104 12.73 -21.14 17.83
CA ILE A 104 12.68 -20.76 17.07
C ILE A 104 13.22 -20.45 16.30
N ALA A 105 13.55 -20.73 16.37
CA ALA A 105 13.93 -20.21 15.75
C ALA A 105 14.21 -20.19 14.85
N PRO A 106 14.32 -20.42 14.64
CA PRO A 106 14.47 -20.22 13.71
C PRO A 106 14.00 -20.16 12.62
N ALA A 107 13.76 -20.26 12.33
CA ALA A 107 13.34 -20.02 11.49
C ALA A 107 13.33 -19.32 10.82
N PHE A 108 13.74 -19.33 11.11
CA PHE A 108 13.75 -18.44 10.61
C PHE A 108 14.67 -18.13 10.05
N LEU A 109 15.05 -18.59 10.12
CA LEU A 109 15.77 -18.17 9.71
C LEU A 109 16.06 -18.13 8.69
N PRO A 110 16.01 -18.39 8.59
CA PRO A 110 16.21 -18.02 7.67
C PRO A 110 16.14 -17.72 6.77
N PRO A 111 16.17 -17.82 6.59
CA PRO A 111 16.15 -17.41 5.80
C PRO A 111 16.24 -16.85 5.19
N ILE A 112 16.43 -16.85 5.25
CA ILE A 112 16.40 -16.24 4.84
C ILE A 112 16.45 -15.82 4.28
#